data_85143b12ba4bbc6c1ef60f2956a6e2fe
#
_entry.id   85143b12ba4bbc6c1ef60f2956a6e2fe
#
_cell.length_a   1.000
_cell.length_b   1.000
_cell.length_c   1.000
_cell.angle_alpha   90.00
_cell.angle_beta   90.00
_cell.angle_gamma   90.00
#
_symmetry.space_group_name_H-M   'P 1'
#
loop_
_entity.id
_entity.type
_entity.pdbx_description
1 polymer ?
#
loop_
_entity_poly.entity_id
_entity_poly.type
_entity_poly.pdbx_seq_one_letter_code
_entity_poly.pdbx_strand_id
1 'polypeptide(L)'
;MNPLSRSQKSVPPALPQIARRPVASSMMRSAGYDDDHAVLEIEFVTGTVYRYHAVPKREWTGMMEAGSKGRYFEAHIRDKYPAKRLSNT
;
A
#
# COMPACT_ATOMS: atom_id res chain seq x y z
N MET A 1 27.51 -24.57 -1.22
CA MET A 1 26.98 -24.14 -1.13
C MET A 1 26.35 -23.56 -1.16
N ASN A 2 26.41 -23.44 -1.21
CA ASN A 2 25.80 -22.86 -1.22
C ASN A 2 25.20 -22.32 -1.29
N PRO A 3 25.29 -22.49 -1.40
CA PRO A 3 24.80 -21.83 -1.44
C PRO A 3 24.08 -21.20 -1.48
N LEU A 4 24.23 -21.06 -1.32
CA LEU A 4 23.63 -20.52 -1.30
C LEU A 4 23.11 -19.90 -1.24
N SER A 5 23.33 -19.98 -1.28
CA SER A 5 22.89 -19.40 -1.20
C SER A 5 22.45 -18.86 -1.41
N ARG A 6 22.52 -19.04 -1.44
CA ARG A 6 22.13 -18.40 -1.62
C ARG A 6 21.36 -17.76 -1.91
N SER A 7 21.50 -17.81 -2.06
CA SER A 7 20.83 -17.14 -2.30
C SER A 7 20.07 -16.67 -2.33
N GLN A 8 20.01 -16.91 -2.24
CA GLN A 8 19.38 -16.41 -2.19
C GLN A 8 19.17 -15.60 -2.04
N LYS A 9 19.55 -15.62 -2.04
CA LYS A 9 19.41 -14.71 -1.96
C LYS A 9 19.16 -13.94 -2.16
N SER A 10 19.49 -14.11 -2.16
CA SER A 10 19.34 -13.22 -2.56
C SER A 10 18.54 -12.09 -2.95
N VAL A 11 17.65 -12.05 -3.32
CA VAL A 11 16.79 -10.97 -3.68
C VAL A 11 16.22 -10.42 -2.43
N PRO A 12 16.46 -9.17 -2.15
CA PRO A 12 15.81 -8.61 -0.99
C PRO A 12 14.33 -8.84 -1.20
N PRO A 13 13.69 -9.44 -0.28
CA PRO A 13 12.26 -9.48 -0.38
C PRO A 13 11.85 -8.06 -0.59
N ALA A 14 11.04 -7.86 -1.55
CA ALA A 14 10.25 -6.69 -1.56
C ALA A 14 9.69 -6.54 -0.16
N LEU A 15 9.19 -5.41 0.14
CA LEU A 15 8.51 -5.18 1.40
C LEU A 15 7.58 -6.35 1.69
N PRO A 16 7.40 -6.69 2.97
CA PRO A 16 6.47 -7.73 3.36
C PRO A 16 5.14 -7.52 2.67
N GLN A 17 4.45 -8.59 2.43
CA GLN A 17 3.11 -8.50 1.91
C GLN A 17 2.25 -7.75 2.91
N ILE A 18 1.41 -6.88 2.39
CA ILE A 18 0.52 -6.10 3.23
C ILE A 18 -0.88 -6.66 3.04
N ALA A 19 -1.48 -7.12 4.15
CA ALA A 19 -2.83 -7.62 4.10
C ALA A 19 -3.77 -6.46 3.80
N ARG A 20 -4.58 -6.63 2.75
CA ARG A 20 -5.58 -5.64 2.40
C ARG A 20 -6.96 -6.15 2.75
N ARG A 21 -7.86 -5.23 3.01
CA ARG A 21 -9.25 -5.55 3.23
C ARG A 21 -10.12 -4.78 2.26
N PRO A 22 -11.30 -5.31 1.95
CA PRO A 22 -12.20 -4.61 1.03
C PRO A 22 -12.56 -3.23 1.57
N VAL A 23 -12.72 -2.30 0.65
CA VAL A 23 -13.08 -0.92 0.98
C VAL A 23 -14.31 -0.54 0.18
N ALA A 24 -15.30 0.04 0.87
CA ALA A 24 -16.50 0.52 0.20
C ALA A 24 -16.21 1.90 -0.41
N SER A 25 -15.82 1.90 -1.68
CA SER A 25 -15.43 3.12 -2.36
C SER A 25 -15.60 2.92 -3.86
N SER A 26 -16.01 3.97 -4.56
CA SER A 26 -16.08 3.91 -6.02
C SER A 26 -14.69 3.96 -6.66
N MET A 27 -13.67 4.33 -5.90
CA MET A 27 -12.31 4.49 -6.41
C MET A 27 -11.41 3.33 -6.04
N MET A 28 -11.59 2.77 -4.85
CA MET A 28 -10.70 1.74 -4.30
C MET A 28 -11.43 0.44 -4.13
N ARG A 29 -10.70 -0.67 -4.37
CA ARG A 29 -11.23 -2.00 -4.16
C ARG A 29 -10.80 -2.56 -2.81
N SER A 30 -9.54 -2.31 -2.44
CA SER A 30 -9.02 -2.79 -1.16
C SER A 30 -7.88 -1.91 -0.69
N ALA A 31 -7.57 -1.97 0.60
CA ALA A 31 -6.48 -1.18 1.16
C ALA A 31 -5.93 -1.86 2.40
N GLY A 32 -4.65 -1.63 2.67
CA GLY A 32 -3.98 -2.15 3.85
C GLY A 32 -2.85 -1.23 4.28
N TYR A 33 -2.36 -1.44 5.49
CA TYR A 33 -1.33 -0.59 6.04
C TYR A 33 -0.31 -1.41 6.83
N ASP A 34 0.96 -1.13 6.60
CA ASP A 34 2.07 -1.76 7.30
C ASP A 34 2.59 -0.78 8.34
N ASP A 35 2.29 -1.07 9.62
CA ASP A 35 2.70 -0.20 10.72
C ASP A 35 4.21 -0.11 10.85
N ASP A 36 4.90 -1.21 10.59
CA ASP A 36 6.34 -1.26 10.80
C ASP A 36 7.11 -0.41 9.80
N HIS A 37 6.57 -0.26 8.61
CA HIS A 37 7.26 0.45 7.53
C HIS A 37 6.54 1.73 7.11
N ALA A 38 5.39 2.03 7.72
CA ALA A 38 4.59 3.21 7.39
C ALA A 38 4.22 3.21 5.91
N VAL A 39 3.77 2.08 5.41
CA VAL A 39 3.41 1.92 4.00
C VAL A 39 1.92 1.65 3.87
N LEU A 40 1.27 2.46 3.05
CA LEU A 40 -0.14 2.29 2.71
C LEU A 40 -0.22 1.64 1.33
N GLU A 41 -0.93 0.53 1.24
CA GLU A 41 -1.11 -0.14 -0.05
C GLU A 41 -2.58 -0.06 -0.45
N ILE A 42 -2.82 0.37 -1.69
CA ILE A 42 -4.18 0.54 -2.20
C ILE A 42 -4.31 -0.16 -3.53
N GLU A 43 -5.35 -0.98 -3.66
CA GLU A 43 -5.77 -1.51 -4.95
C GLU A 43 -6.94 -0.67 -5.44
N PHE A 44 -6.76 -0.05 -6.59
CA PHE A 44 -7.80 0.78 -7.18
C PHE A 44 -8.74 -0.09 -8.02
N VAL A 45 -9.91 0.44 -8.33
CA VAL A 45 -10.90 -0.31 -9.10
C VAL A 45 -10.42 -0.66 -10.50
N THR A 46 -9.40 0.03 -11.00
CA THR A 46 -8.77 -0.29 -12.28
C THR A 46 -7.91 -1.55 -12.21
N GLY A 47 -7.67 -2.08 -11.01
CA GLY A 47 -6.77 -3.22 -10.82
C GLY A 47 -5.35 -2.84 -10.50
N THR A 48 -5.01 -1.56 -10.56
CA THR A 48 -3.65 -1.10 -10.27
C THR A 48 -3.44 -1.04 -8.77
N VAL A 49 -2.28 -1.49 -8.32
CA VAL A 49 -1.92 -1.46 -6.91
C VAL A 49 -0.74 -0.50 -6.71
N TYR A 50 -0.88 0.39 -5.76
CA TYR A 50 0.17 1.34 -5.40
C TYR A 50 0.54 1.21 -3.94
N ARG A 51 1.81 1.46 -3.64
CA ARG A 51 2.28 1.62 -2.26
C ARG A 51 2.72 3.06 -2.07
N TYR A 52 2.23 3.66 -0.98
CA TYR A 52 2.58 5.01 -0.58
C TYR A 52 3.46 4.91 0.64
N HIS A 53 4.64 5.52 0.60
CA HIS A 53 5.67 5.34 1.62
C HIS A 53 5.69 6.52 2.59
N ALA A 54 6.16 6.25 3.80
CA ALA A 54 6.27 7.27 4.83
C ALA A 54 4.92 7.90 5.18
N VAL A 55 3.87 7.09 5.16
CA VAL A 55 2.51 7.56 5.47
C VAL A 55 2.29 7.36 6.96
N PRO A 56 2.06 8.42 7.72
CA PRO A 56 1.76 8.25 9.15
C PRO A 56 0.49 7.46 9.35
N LYS A 57 0.45 6.70 10.43
CA LYS A 57 -0.71 5.87 10.72
C LYS A 57 -2.00 6.68 10.82
N ARG A 58 -1.91 7.94 11.26
CA ARG A 58 -3.10 8.78 11.37
C ARG A 58 -3.79 8.98 10.02
N GLU A 59 -3.01 8.95 8.92
CA GLU A 59 -3.62 9.08 7.61
C GLU A 59 -4.35 7.80 7.21
N TRP A 60 -3.80 6.64 7.57
CA TRP A 60 -4.49 5.38 7.35
C TRP A 60 -5.80 5.35 8.14
N THR A 61 -5.73 5.68 9.43
CA THR A 61 -6.90 5.68 10.28
C THR A 61 -7.94 6.69 9.79
N GLY A 62 -7.48 7.89 9.42
CA GLY A 62 -8.38 8.92 8.92
C GLY A 62 -9.09 8.50 7.65
N MET A 63 -8.34 7.87 6.72
CA MET A 63 -8.95 7.41 5.48
C MET A 63 -9.99 6.33 5.75
N MET A 64 -9.67 5.37 6.62
CA MET A 64 -10.59 4.26 6.88
C MET A 64 -11.83 4.71 7.64
N GLU A 65 -11.75 5.81 8.39
CA GLU A 65 -12.89 6.36 9.11
C GLU A 65 -13.67 7.41 8.31
N ALA A 66 -13.14 7.83 7.18
CA ALA A 66 -13.77 8.89 6.40
C ALA A 66 -15.07 8.41 5.77
N GLY A 67 -16.01 9.32 5.67
CA GLY A 67 -17.26 9.03 4.96
C GLY A 67 -17.04 8.77 3.49
N SER A 68 -16.07 9.44 2.89
CA SER A 68 -15.64 9.15 1.53
C SER A 68 -14.15 8.90 1.55
N LYS A 69 -13.78 7.63 1.42
CA LYS A 69 -12.36 7.26 1.46
C LYS A 69 -11.62 7.77 0.22
N GLY A 70 -12.29 7.81 -0.91
CA GLY A 70 -11.68 8.36 -2.11
C GLY A 70 -11.36 9.83 -1.98
N ARG A 71 -12.28 10.61 -1.40
CA ARG A 71 -12.02 12.03 -1.19
C ARG A 71 -10.91 12.26 -0.19
N TYR A 72 -10.89 11.45 0.87
CA TYR A 72 -9.80 11.55 1.84
C TYR A 72 -8.46 11.30 1.17
N PHE A 73 -8.39 10.25 0.39
CA PHE A 73 -7.17 9.91 -0.32
C PHE A 73 -6.72 11.05 -1.23
N GLU A 74 -7.64 11.62 -2.00
CA GLU A 74 -7.30 12.70 -2.92
C GLU A 74 -6.79 13.93 -2.19
N ALA A 75 -7.38 14.25 -1.05
CA ALA A 75 -7.04 15.47 -0.33
C ALA A 75 -5.79 15.34 0.53
N HIS A 76 -5.53 14.15 1.06
CA HIS A 76 -4.51 13.99 2.10
C HIS A 76 -3.35 13.10 1.72
N ILE A 77 -3.49 12.23 0.73
CA ILE A 77 -2.48 11.21 0.46
C ILE A 77 -1.89 11.33 -0.94
N ARG A 78 -2.74 11.45 -1.93
CA ARG A 78 -2.28 11.54 -3.32
C ARG A 78 -1.35 12.73 -3.49
N ASP A 79 -0.22 12.50 -4.13
CA ASP A 79 0.80 13.52 -4.40
C ASP A 79 1.42 14.12 -3.14
N LYS A 80 1.10 13.58 -1.95
CA LYS A 80 1.68 14.04 -0.69
C LYS A 80 2.79 13.10 -0.21
N TYR A 81 2.79 11.86 -0.67
CA TYR A 81 3.73 10.84 -0.23
C TYR A 81 4.32 10.13 -1.43
N PRO A 82 5.58 9.68 -1.34
CA PRO A 82 6.18 8.93 -2.45
C PRO A 82 5.35 7.69 -2.75
N ALA A 83 5.13 7.42 -4.02
CA ALA A 83 4.30 6.31 -4.43
C ALA A 83 5.04 5.43 -5.39
N LYS A 84 4.79 4.12 -5.31
CA LYS A 84 5.36 3.16 -6.22
C LYS A 84 4.25 2.22 -6.70
N ARG A 85 4.14 2.10 -8.00
CA ARG A 85 3.20 1.17 -8.59
C ARG A 85 3.77 -0.23 -8.52
N LEU A 86 2.95 -1.18 -8.09
CA LEU A 86 3.35 -2.58 -8.07
C LEU A 86 2.97 -3.23 -9.39
N SER A 87 3.69 -4.31 -9.73
CA SER A 87 3.38 -5.06 -10.92
C SER A 87 2.04 -5.76 -10.76
N ASN A 88 1.28 -5.82 -11.85
CA ASN A 88 0.00 -6.50 -11.86
C ASN A 88 0.11 -7.98 -12.19
N THR A 89 1.29 -8.45 -12.52
CA THR A 89 1.47 -9.85 -12.90
C THR A 89 1.92 -10.71 -11.76
#